data_357e2f1a8e9bba320629208da76e0871
#
_entry.id   357e2f1a8e9bba320629208da76e0871
#
_cell.length_a   1.000
_cell.length_b   1.000
_cell.length_c   1.000
_cell.angle_alpha   90.00
_cell.angle_beta   90.00
_cell.angle_gamma   90.00
#
_symmetry.space_group_name_H-M   'P 1'
#
loop_
_entity.id
_entity.type
_entity.pdbx_description
1 polymer ?
#
loop_
_entity_poly.entity_id
_entity_poly.type
_entity_poly.pdbx_seq_one_letter_code
_entity_poly.pdbx_strand_id
1 'polypeptide(L)'
;ARQWFLPDGILAFLPLDGPEGRSVAVVWSVDREQVAPLLALEPEAFAEQLETASQGALGRLELTSARSSWPLQQAQASRWCGPLPSPGKTPHSWVLAGDAAHNIHPLAGQGLNLGLADAQTLARVLHGRDYWRSVADMRLLRSYERERKAAMLPMSLATDGLQQLFSRTENPLQTLRNWGMRGFERNGLLKNWIVRQAMGTH
;
A
#
# COMPACT_ATOMS: atom_id res chain seq x y z
N ALA A 1 7.95 -9.91 -9.42
CA ALA A 1 7.21 -8.71 -9.81
C ALA A 1 8.14 -7.68 -10.45
N ARG A 2 7.65 -6.94 -11.43
CA ARG A 2 8.36 -5.81 -12.05
C ARG A 2 7.47 -4.58 -11.98
N GLN A 3 8.07 -3.40 -11.82
CA GLN A 3 7.32 -2.15 -11.67
C GLN A 3 8.05 -1.03 -12.43
N TRP A 4 7.28 -0.21 -13.14
CA TRP A 4 7.76 0.96 -13.88
C TRP A 4 7.06 2.20 -13.34
N PHE A 5 7.85 3.21 -13.02
CA PHE A 5 7.40 4.55 -12.67
C PHE A 5 7.39 5.38 -13.94
N LEU A 6 6.20 5.61 -14.47
CA LEU A 6 5.96 6.39 -15.67
C LEU A 6 5.67 7.86 -15.29
N PRO A 7 5.81 8.81 -16.21
CA PRO A 7 5.49 10.22 -15.93
C PRO A 7 4.04 10.43 -15.48
N ASP A 8 3.13 9.61 -15.97
CA ASP A 8 1.67 9.69 -15.83
C ASP A 8 1.10 8.53 -15.01
N GLY A 9 1.94 7.73 -14.34
CA GLY A 9 1.44 6.64 -13.53
C GLY A 9 2.45 5.56 -13.16
N ILE A 10 1.93 4.44 -12.69
CA ILE A 10 2.74 3.31 -12.25
C ILE A 10 2.17 2.02 -12.84
N LEU A 11 3.00 1.32 -13.58
CA LEU A 11 2.68 0.00 -14.12
C LEU A 11 3.38 -1.08 -13.30
N ALA A 12 2.67 -2.13 -12.91
CA ALA A 12 3.23 -3.30 -12.24
C ALA A 12 2.78 -4.59 -12.91
N PHE A 13 3.74 -5.48 -13.14
CA PHE A 13 3.51 -6.86 -13.57
C PHE A 13 3.81 -7.81 -12.42
N LEU A 14 2.80 -8.56 -12.00
CA LEU A 14 2.86 -9.52 -10.90
C LEU A 14 2.80 -10.94 -11.50
N PRO A 15 3.82 -11.78 -11.28
CA PRO A 15 3.79 -13.15 -11.80
C PRO A 15 2.62 -13.92 -11.17
N LEU A 16 1.93 -14.69 -12.01
CA LEU A 16 0.89 -15.62 -11.60
C LEU A 16 1.39 -17.05 -11.77
N ASP A 17 0.96 -17.92 -10.85
CA ASP A 17 1.13 -19.36 -10.97
C ASP A 17 0.16 -19.86 -12.05
N GLY A 18 0.65 -20.02 -13.25
CA GLY A 18 -0.10 -20.52 -14.39
C GLY A 18 0.66 -21.62 -15.11
N PRO A 19 0.02 -22.34 -16.07
CA PRO A 19 0.71 -23.27 -16.92
C PRO A 19 1.91 -22.57 -17.55
N GLU A 20 3.09 -23.15 -17.38
CA GLU A 20 4.36 -22.66 -17.95
C GLU A 20 4.88 -21.32 -17.37
N GLY A 21 4.27 -20.75 -16.31
CA GLY A 21 4.75 -19.50 -15.70
C GLY A 21 4.74 -18.27 -16.62
N ARG A 22 3.89 -18.26 -17.65
CA ARG A 22 3.82 -17.20 -18.68
C ARG A 22 2.74 -16.18 -18.44
N SER A 23 2.06 -16.23 -17.29
CA SER A 23 0.96 -15.30 -16.98
C SER A 23 1.38 -14.25 -15.94
N VAL A 24 0.89 -13.04 -16.11
CA VAL A 24 1.06 -11.93 -15.18
C VAL A 24 -0.27 -11.24 -14.91
N ALA A 25 -0.48 -10.84 -13.66
CA ALA A 25 -1.49 -9.84 -13.35
C ALA A 25 -0.91 -8.45 -13.59
N VAL A 26 -1.72 -7.61 -14.21
CA VAL A 26 -1.35 -6.23 -14.51
C VAL A 26 -2.09 -5.29 -13.57
N VAL A 27 -1.35 -4.42 -12.89
CA VAL A 27 -1.89 -3.29 -12.14
C VAL A 27 -1.30 -2.03 -12.75
N TRP A 28 -2.16 -1.20 -13.33
CA TRP A 28 -1.77 0.05 -13.94
C TRP A 28 -2.51 1.22 -13.31
N SER A 29 -1.81 2.00 -12.52
CA SER A 29 -2.31 3.26 -11.96
C SER A 29 -2.05 4.38 -12.95
N VAL A 30 -3.09 5.09 -13.35
CA VAL A 30 -3.01 6.20 -14.31
C VAL A 30 -3.87 7.35 -13.82
N ASP A 31 -3.70 8.52 -14.42
CA ASP A 31 -4.57 9.66 -14.17
C ASP A 31 -6.02 9.33 -14.56
N ARG A 32 -6.95 9.89 -13.80
CA ARG A 32 -8.39 9.59 -13.95
C ARG A 32 -8.91 9.80 -15.38
N GLU A 33 -8.36 10.79 -16.07
CA GLU A 33 -8.75 11.12 -17.45
C GLU A 33 -8.34 10.05 -18.46
N GLN A 34 -7.31 9.27 -18.17
CA GLN A 34 -6.80 8.20 -19.04
C GLN A 34 -7.55 6.88 -18.86
N VAL A 35 -8.29 6.72 -17.77
CA VAL A 35 -8.97 5.45 -17.45
C VAL A 35 -10.00 5.06 -18.54
N ALA A 36 -10.90 5.98 -18.89
CA ALA A 36 -11.94 5.68 -19.86
C ALA A 36 -11.38 5.38 -21.27
N PRO A 37 -10.42 6.16 -21.82
CA PRO A 37 -9.72 5.80 -23.05
C PRO A 37 -9.07 4.42 -23.01
N LEU A 38 -8.34 4.08 -21.94
CA LEU A 38 -7.67 2.78 -21.82
C LEU A 38 -8.65 1.61 -21.74
N LEU A 39 -9.79 1.79 -21.06
CA LEU A 39 -10.83 0.77 -21.00
C LEU A 39 -11.56 0.56 -22.32
N ALA A 40 -11.63 1.60 -23.16
CA ALA A 40 -12.28 1.56 -24.46
C ALA A 40 -11.43 0.94 -25.58
N LEU A 41 -10.13 0.73 -25.35
CA LEU A 41 -9.26 0.12 -26.35
C LEU A 41 -9.68 -1.33 -26.64
N GLU A 42 -9.49 -1.77 -27.88
CA GLU A 42 -9.55 -3.20 -28.20
C GLU A 42 -8.41 -3.95 -27.47
N PRO A 43 -8.58 -5.27 -27.19
CA PRO A 43 -7.61 -6.05 -26.44
C PRO A 43 -6.18 -5.95 -26.96
N GLU A 44 -6.01 -6.01 -28.28
CA GLU A 44 -4.71 -5.96 -28.95
C GLU A 44 -4.04 -4.58 -28.77
N ALA A 45 -4.80 -3.50 -28.96
CA ALA A 45 -4.30 -2.13 -28.80
C ALA A 45 -3.92 -1.83 -27.32
N PHE A 46 -4.66 -2.39 -26.36
CA PHE A 46 -4.31 -2.29 -24.96
C PHE A 46 -3.02 -3.06 -24.64
N ALA A 47 -2.85 -4.26 -25.19
CA ALA A 47 -1.63 -5.05 -25.04
C ALA A 47 -0.40 -4.31 -25.61
N GLU A 48 -0.51 -3.67 -26.77
CA GLU A 48 0.55 -2.85 -27.37
C GLU A 48 0.92 -1.65 -26.48
N GLN A 49 -0.07 -1.02 -25.83
CA GLN A 49 0.22 0.05 -24.85
C GLN A 49 0.98 -0.47 -23.63
N LEU A 50 0.62 -1.65 -23.10
CA LEU A 50 1.36 -2.29 -22.01
C LEU A 50 2.78 -2.65 -22.43
N GLU A 51 2.99 -3.16 -23.62
CA GLU A 51 4.31 -3.46 -24.18
C GLU A 51 5.16 -2.19 -24.24
N THR A 52 4.60 -1.11 -24.76
CA THR A 52 5.27 0.19 -24.85
C THR A 52 5.61 0.73 -23.46
N ALA A 53 4.64 0.75 -22.53
CA ALA A 53 4.81 1.26 -21.18
C ALA A 53 5.84 0.44 -20.37
N SER A 54 5.91 -0.88 -20.62
CA SER A 54 6.89 -1.77 -19.99
C SER A 54 8.22 -1.87 -20.73
N GLN A 55 8.40 -1.09 -21.82
CA GLN A 55 9.60 -1.10 -22.68
C GLN A 55 9.91 -2.50 -23.26
N GLY A 56 8.85 -3.27 -23.59
CA GLY A 56 8.99 -4.60 -24.15
C GLY A 56 9.55 -5.66 -23.19
N ALA A 57 9.51 -5.41 -21.89
CA ALA A 57 10.20 -6.22 -20.85
C ALA A 57 9.78 -7.71 -20.81
N LEU A 58 8.60 -8.06 -21.30
CA LEU A 58 8.10 -9.41 -21.39
C LEU A 58 7.86 -9.89 -22.84
N GLY A 59 8.19 -9.04 -23.83
CA GLY A 59 7.85 -9.29 -25.24
C GLY A 59 6.37 -9.09 -25.52
N ARG A 60 5.85 -9.79 -26.52
CA ARG A 60 4.45 -9.69 -26.93
C ARG A 60 3.50 -10.16 -25.84
N LEU A 61 2.50 -9.34 -25.56
CA LEU A 61 1.47 -9.59 -24.57
C LEU A 61 0.12 -9.92 -25.24
N GLU A 62 -0.66 -10.72 -24.54
CA GLU A 62 -2.04 -11.03 -24.92
C GLU A 62 -2.94 -10.84 -23.70
N LEU A 63 -4.06 -10.15 -23.89
CA LEU A 63 -5.04 -9.92 -22.83
C LEU A 63 -5.94 -11.15 -22.68
N THR A 64 -5.88 -11.79 -21.51
CA THR A 64 -6.62 -13.04 -21.22
C THR A 64 -7.82 -12.84 -20.29
N SER A 65 -8.06 -11.62 -19.79
CA SER A 65 -9.16 -11.32 -18.87
C SER A 65 -9.78 -9.96 -19.15
N ALA A 66 -10.99 -9.74 -18.66
CA ALA A 66 -11.62 -8.42 -18.68
C ALA A 66 -10.81 -7.42 -17.84
N ARG A 67 -10.83 -6.17 -18.27
CA ARG A 67 -10.27 -5.03 -17.55
C ARG A 67 -11.30 -4.46 -16.60
N SER A 68 -10.83 -4.02 -15.43
CA SER A 68 -11.66 -3.31 -14.46
C SER A 68 -10.88 -2.13 -13.90
N SER A 69 -11.58 -1.08 -13.50
CA SER A 69 -10.97 0.08 -12.85
C SER A 69 -11.72 0.46 -11.60
N TRP A 70 -10.98 0.97 -10.63
CA TRP A 70 -11.52 1.57 -9.42
C TRP A 70 -10.67 2.74 -8.98
N PRO A 71 -11.28 3.75 -8.34
CA PRO A 71 -10.53 4.91 -7.88
C PRO A 71 -9.55 4.51 -6.76
N LEU A 72 -8.31 4.94 -6.89
CA LEU A 72 -7.35 4.87 -5.79
C LEU A 72 -7.65 6.01 -4.82
N GLN A 73 -7.93 5.66 -3.58
CA GLN A 73 -8.20 6.61 -2.52
C GLN A 73 -7.27 6.33 -1.36
N GLN A 74 -6.64 7.38 -0.87
CA GLN A 74 -5.92 7.33 0.40
C GLN A 74 -6.86 7.83 1.49
N ALA A 75 -7.11 7.01 2.49
CA ALA A 75 -8.00 7.34 3.58
C ALA A 75 -7.51 6.74 4.89
N GLN A 76 -7.70 7.46 5.97
CA GLN A 76 -7.42 6.97 7.31
C GLN A 76 -8.57 7.33 8.23
N ALA A 77 -9.10 6.34 8.97
CA ALA A 77 -10.11 6.59 9.96
C ALA A 77 -9.54 7.42 11.12
N SER A 78 -10.27 8.45 11.54
CA SER A 78 -9.86 9.29 12.67
C SER A 78 -9.81 8.51 13.97
N ARG A 79 -10.71 7.55 14.15
CA ARG A 79 -10.77 6.61 15.27
C ARG A 79 -10.81 5.19 14.74
N TRP A 80 -10.06 4.30 15.39
CA TRP A 80 -10.00 2.88 15.02
C TRP A 80 -10.75 1.99 16.00
N CYS A 81 -11.25 2.56 17.08
CA CYS A 81 -12.09 1.84 18.05
C CYS A 81 -13.05 2.79 18.75
N GLY A 82 -14.17 2.23 19.21
CA GLY A 82 -15.18 2.97 19.92
C GLY A 82 -16.18 2.07 20.64
N PRO A 83 -16.95 2.60 21.59
CA PRO A 83 -18.03 1.87 22.22
C PRO A 83 -19.19 1.69 21.23
N LEU A 84 -19.90 0.56 21.35
CA LEU A 84 -21.19 0.34 20.72
C LEU A 84 -22.30 0.48 21.75
N PRO A 85 -23.48 1.01 21.35
CA PRO A 85 -24.67 0.92 22.18
C PRO A 85 -24.96 -0.54 22.54
N SER A 86 -25.12 -0.83 23.83
CA SER A 86 -25.45 -2.16 24.29
C SER A 86 -26.77 -2.12 25.05
N PRO A 87 -27.77 -2.93 24.68
CA PRO A 87 -29.05 -2.99 25.39
C PRO A 87 -28.95 -3.68 26.75
N GLY A 88 -27.80 -4.22 27.14
CA GLY A 88 -27.55 -4.94 28.35
C GLY A 88 -26.36 -4.44 29.16
N LYS A 89 -25.99 -5.18 30.23
CA LYS A 89 -24.85 -4.85 31.10
C LYS A 89 -23.49 -5.20 30.47
N THR A 90 -23.48 -5.98 29.37
CA THR A 90 -22.23 -6.38 28.72
C THR A 90 -21.77 -5.27 27.79
N PRO A 91 -20.58 -4.71 27.98
CA PRO A 91 -20.07 -3.69 27.08
C PRO A 91 -19.73 -4.28 25.71
N HIS A 92 -20.13 -3.59 24.65
CA HIS A 92 -19.74 -3.88 23.30
C HIS A 92 -18.88 -2.75 22.75
N SER A 93 -17.93 -3.08 21.88
CA SER A 93 -17.05 -2.11 21.22
C SER A 93 -16.77 -2.57 19.79
N TRP A 94 -16.50 -1.61 18.94
CA TRP A 94 -16.01 -1.86 17.59
C TRP A 94 -14.52 -1.55 17.49
N VAL A 95 -13.85 -2.21 16.56
CA VAL A 95 -12.45 -1.96 16.21
C VAL A 95 -12.29 -2.10 14.69
N LEU A 96 -11.46 -1.25 14.10
CA LEU A 96 -11.09 -1.28 12.69
C LEU A 96 -9.67 -1.82 12.54
N ALA A 97 -9.45 -2.57 11.45
CA ALA A 97 -8.15 -3.09 11.06
C ALA A 97 -8.04 -3.13 9.53
N GLY A 98 -6.84 -3.11 8.98
CA GLY A 98 -6.59 -3.12 7.54
C GLY A 98 -7.22 -1.91 6.84
N ASP A 99 -7.73 -2.13 5.64
CA ASP A 99 -8.28 -1.07 4.77
C ASP A 99 -9.45 -0.32 5.41
N ALA A 100 -10.18 -0.94 6.34
CA ALA A 100 -11.23 -0.26 7.11
C ALA A 100 -10.66 0.81 8.07
N ALA A 101 -9.44 0.63 8.56
CA ALA A 101 -8.75 1.59 9.42
C ALA A 101 -7.91 2.58 8.62
N HIS A 102 -7.25 2.10 7.58
CA HIS A 102 -6.32 2.87 6.76
C HIS A 102 -6.19 2.27 5.36
N ASN A 103 -6.57 3.04 4.38
CA ASN A 103 -6.34 2.71 2.98
C ASN A 103 -5.16 3.55 2.48
N ILE A 104 -4.02 2.90 2.24
CA ILE A 104 -2.80 3.56 1.79
C ILE A 104 -2.62 3.40 0.28
N HIS A 105 -1.86 4.32 -0.31
CA HIS A 105 -1.56 4.24 -1.74
C HIS A 105 -0.82 2.94 -2.07
N PRO A 106 -1.21 2.19 -3.13
CA PRO A 106 -0.67 0.86 -3.45
C PRO A 106 0.76 0.85 -3.97
N LEU A 107 1.49 1.97 -3.89
CA LEU A 107 2.86 2.16 -4.41
C LEU A 107 3.85 1.04 -4.06
N ALA A 108 3.60 0.28 -3.00
CA ALA A 108 4.52 -0.75 -2.55
C ALA A 108 3.84 -2.11 -2.24
N GLY A 109 2.56 -2.30 -2.60
CA GLY A 109 1.84 -3.53 -2.27
C GLY A 109 1.74 -3.84 -0.78
N GLN A 110 1.90 -2.84 0.09
CA GLN A 110 2.03 -3.02 1.55
C GLN A 110 0.70 -3.07 2.30
N GLY A 111 -0.43 -2.79 1.64
CA GLY A 111 -1.74 -2.78 2.29
C GLY A 111 -2.03 -4.08 3.05
N LEU A 112 -1.83 -5.23 2.41
CA LEU A 112 -2.00 -6.54 3.04
C LEU A 112 -1.07 -6.73 4.26
N ASN A 113 0.21 -6.39 4.13
CA ASN A 113 1.18 -6.54 5.21
C ASN A 113 0.83 -5.68 6.43
N LEU A 114 0.35 -4.46 6.20
CA LEU A 114 -0.12 -3.57 7.26
C LEU A 114 -1.39 -4.11 7.92
N GLY A 115 -2.33 -4.64 7.15
CA GLY A 115 -3.53 -5.29 7.68
C GLY A 115 -3.21 -6.54 8.51
N LEU A 116 -2.25 -7.36 8.08
CA LEU A 116 -1.77 -8.51 8.85
C LEU A 116 -1.09 -8.06 10.16
N ALA A 117 -0.29 -7.00 10.12
CA ALA A 117 0.32 -6.43 11.31
C ALA A 117 -0.72 -5.84 12.28
N ASP A 118 -1.82 -5.29 11.77
CA ASP A 118 -2.96 -4.87 12.60
C ASP A 118 -3.59 -6.08 13.31
N ALA A 119 -3.90 -7.12 12.56
CA ALA A 119 -4.48 -8.35 13.11
C ALA A 119 -3.58 -8.97 14.19
N GLN A 120 -2.28 -9.05 13.91
CA GLN A 120 -1.29 -9.56 14.87
C GLN A 120 -1.22 -8.70 16.14
N THR A 121 -1.18 -7.37 15.99
CA THR A 121 -1.14 -6.45 17.13
C THR A 121 -2.42 -6.53 17.95
N LEU A 122 -3.58 -6.57 17.30
CA LEU A 122 -4.86 -6.71 17.96
C LEU A 122 -4.95 -8.04 18.72
N ALA A 123 -4.56 -9.14 18.11
CA ALA A 123 -4.51 -10.46 18.75
C ALA A 123 -3.61 -10.43 19.98
N ARG A 124 -2.41 -9.87 19.88
CA ARG A 124 -1.47 -9.75 21.01
C ARG A 124 -2.06 -8.94 22.16
N VAL A 125 -2.66 -7.79 21.86
CA VAL A 125 -3.28 -6.91 22.87
C VAL A 125 -4.44 -7.63 23.57
N LEU A 126 -5.28 -8.35 22.82
CA LEU A 126 -6.43 -9.09 23.38
C LEU A 126 -6.00 -10.32 24.16
N HIS A 127 -5.00 -11.08 23.72
CA HIS A 127 -4.48 -12.23 24.47
C HIS A 127 -3.72 -11.82 25.73
N GLY A 128 -2.99 -10.70 25.71
CA GLY A 128 -2.26 -10.18 26.85
C GLY A 128 -3.12 -9.52 27.93
N ARG A 129 -4.45 -9.51 27.79
CA ARG A 129 -5.34 -8.92 28.77
C ARG A 129 -5.42 -9.76 30.04
N ASP A 130 -5.64 -9.11 31.16
CA ASP A 130 -6.02 -9.79 32.39
C ASP A 130 -7.33 -10.57 32.21
N TYR A 131 -7.48 -11.74 32.83
CA TYR A 131 -8.62 -12.64 32.62
C TYR A 131 -9.98 -12.01 32.96
N TRP A 132 -10.02 -11.03 33.88
CA TRP A 132 -11.24 -10.29 34.29
C TRP A 132 -11.61 -9.16 33.34
N ARG A 133 -10.72 -8.77 32.42
CA ARG A 133 -11.01 -7.70 31.46
C ARG A 133 -11.79 -8.22 30.29
N SER A 134 -12.84 -7.48 29.92
CA SER A 134 -13.57 -7.75 28.69
C SER A 134 -12.70 -7.47 27.46
N VAL A 135 -12.90 -8.21 26.39
CA VAL A 135 -12.34 -7.90 25.06
C VAL A 135 -12.83 -6.54 24.53
N ALA A 136 -13.95 -6.05 25.04
CA ALA A 136 -14.51 -4.74 24.74
C ALA A 136 -13.92 -3.59 25.57
N ASP A 137 -12.89 -3.86 26.41
CA ASP A 137 -12.25 -2.82 27.21
C ASP A 137 -11.58 -1.78 26.30
N MET A 138 -12.08 -0.56 26.38
CA MET A 138 -11.61 0.56 25.57
C MET A 138 -10.14 0.94 25.82
N ARG A 139 -9.57 0.60 26.98
CA ARG A 139 -8.15 0.86 27.23
C ARG A 139 -7.27 -0.04 26.38
N LEU A 140 -7.66 -1.30 26.23
CA LEU A 140 -6.98 -2.28 25.36
C LEU A 140 -7.09 -1.87 23.90
N LEU A 141 -8.30 -1.58 23.42
CA LEU A 141 -8.52 -1.20 22.03
C LEU A 141 -7.81 0.12 21.66
N ARG A 142 -7.80 1.10 22.56
CA ARG A 142 -7.02 2.34 22.37
C ARG A 142 -5.50 2.10 22.40
N SER A 143 -4.99 1.10 23.12
CA SER A 143 -3.56 0.76 23.07
C SER A 143 -3.18 0.21 21.72
N TYR A 144 -4.01 -0.68 21.16
CA TYR A 144 -3.88 -1.16 19.78
C TYR A 144 -3.87 0.00 18.78
N GLU A 145 -4.87 0.88 18.82
CA GLU A 145 -4.96 2.03 17.91
C GLU A 145 -3.70 2.92 17.96
N ARG A 146 -3.24 3.27 19.17
CA ARG A 146 -2.04 4.11 19.34
C ARG A 146 -0.79 3.45 18.81
N GLU A 147 -0.60 2.16 19.10
CA GLU A 147 0.56 1.41 18.65
C GLU A 147 0.61 1.34 17.13
N ARG A 148 -0.53 1.01 16.50
CA ARG A 148 -0.59 0.90 15.04
C ARG A 148 -0.42 2.25 14.35
N LYS A 149 -1.07 3.29 14.84
CA LYS A 149 -0.87 4.66 14.30
C LYS A 149 0.58 5.12 14.43
N ALA A 150 1.24 4.84 15.56
CA ALA A 150 2.64 5.17 15.76
C ALA A 150 3.57 4.39 14.81
N ALA A 151 3.30 3.11 14.57
CA ALA A 151 4.07 2.29 13.65
C ALA A 151 3.93 2.73 12.18
N MET A 152 2.79 3.30 11.80
CA MET A 152 2.54 3.80 10.44
C MET A 152 3.10 5.20 10.18
N LEU A 153 3.29 6.00 11.22
CA LEU A 153 3.71 7.40 11.10
C LEU A 153 5.01 7.58 10.28
N PRO A 154 6.09 6.81 10.51
CA PRO A 154 7.31 6.94 9.72
C PRO A 154 7.09 6.66 8.23
N MET A 155 6.23 5.69 7.91
CA MET A 155 5.88 5.31 6.55
C MET A 155 5.09 6.41 5.84
N SER A 156 4.08 6.96 6.51
CA SER A 156 3.28 8.07 5.99
C SER A 156 4.16 9.29 5.71
N LEU A 157 5.01 9.68 6.68
CA LEU A 157 5.94 10.79 6.50
C LEU A 157 6.94 10.55 5.35
N ALA A 158 7.44 9.32 5.19
CA ALA A 158 8.33 8.99 4.09
C ALA A 158 7.61 9.05 2.74
N THR A 159 6.40 8.52 2.65
CA THR A 159 5.60 8.53 1.41
C THR A 159 5.18 9.94 1.03
N ASP A 160 4.68 10.73 1.98
CA ASP A 160 4.28 12.13 1.76
C ASP A 160 5.50 13.00 1.40
N GLY A 161 6.62 12.79 2.09
CA GLY A 161 7.89 13.47 1.81
C GLY A 161 8.43 13.15 0.41
N LEU A 162 8.42 11.88 0.02
CA LEU A 162 8.79 11.47 -1.32
C LEU A 162 7.85 12.04 -2.37
N GLN A 163 6.54 11.94 -2.17
CA GLN A 163 5.56 12.49 -3.10
C GLN A 163 5.74 13.99 -3.29
N GLN A 164 5.94 14.76 -2.22
CA GLN A 164 6.22 16.20 -2.32
C GLN A 164 7.56 16.49 -3.01
N LEU A 165 8.58 15.66 -2.78
CA LEU A 165 9.89 15.81 -3.42
C LEU A 165 9.84 15.51 -4.93
N PHE A 166 8.99 14.54 -5.32
CA PHE A 166 8.85 14.13 -6.73
C PHE A 166 7.83 14.96 -7.51
N SER A 167 6.82 15.52 -6.85
CA SER A 167 5.80 16.38 -7.50
C SER A 167 6.26 17.82 -7.77
N ARG A 168 7.34 18.27 -7.11
CA ARG A 168 7.87 19.61 -7.34
C ARG A 168 8.97 19.60 -8.40
N THR A 169 8.76 20.35 -9.47
CA THR A 169 9.69 20.47 -10.64
C THR A 169 10.74 21.58 -10.50
N GLU A 170 10.86 22.21 -9.33
CA GLU A 170 11.79 23.30 -9.10
C GLU A 170 13.26 22.80 -9.09
N ASN A 171 14.13 23.47 -9.86
CA ASN A 171 15.53 23.11 -10.06
C ASN A 171 16.39 22.84 -8.80
N PRO A 172 16.27 23.58 -7.68
CA PRO A 172 17.09 23.29 -6.49
C PRO A 172 16.72 21.98 -5.81
N LEU A 173 15.45 21.55 -5.92
CA LEU A 173 14.96 20.30 -5.34
C LEU A 173 15.41 19.07 -6.15
N GLN A 174 15.60 19.22 -7.47
CA GLN A 174 16.16 18.14 -8.29
C GLN A 174 17.61 17.83 -7.92
N THR A 175 18.40 18.84 -7.61
CA THR A 175 19.79 18.66 -7.17
C THR A 175 19.86 17.97 -5.81
N LEU A 176 19.01 18.36 -4.87
CA LEU A 176 18.90 17.74 -3.55
C LEU A 176 18.43 16.28 -3.64
N ARG A 177 17.47 16.00 -4.52
CA ARG A 177 16.99 14.65 -4.82
C ARG A 177 18.10 13.75 -5.35
N ASN A 178 18.86 14.23 -6.35
CA ASN A 178 19.94 13.48 -6.97
C ASN A 178 21.09 13.22 -5.98
N TRP A 179 21.38 14.18 -5.12
CA TRP A 179 22.38 14.04 -4.05
C TRP A 179 21.90 13.06 -2.96
N GLY A 180 20.64 13.16 -2.53
CA GLY A 180 20.04 12.26 -1.55
C GLY A 180 19.99 10.82 -2.04
N MET A 181 19.64 10.57 -3.29
CA MET A 181 19.63 9.24 -3.90
C MET A 181 21.03 8.63 -3.98
N ARG A 182 22.04 9.41 -4.39
CA ARG A 182 23.44 8.94 -4.39
C ARG A 182 23.98 8.64 -2.98
N GLY A 183 23.56 9.43 -1.98
CA GLY A 183 23.89 9.18 -0.58
C GLY A 183 23.23 7.91 -0.03
N PHE A 184 22.01 7.65 -0.43
CA PHE A 184 21.25 6.44 -0.07
C PHE A 184 21.85 5.17 -0.68
N GLU A 185 22.25 5.21 -1.96
CA GLU A 185 22.92 4.08 -2.62
C GLU A 185 24.25 3.71 -1.97
N ARG A 186 24.96 4.71 -1.47
CA ARG A 186 26.28 4.52 -0.80
C ARG A 186 26.17 4.05 0.65
N ASN A 187 25.02 4.20 1.29
CA ASN A 187 24.86 3.88 2.71
C ASN A 187 24.13 2.54 2.90
N GLY A 188 24.89 1.43 2.80
CA GLY A 188 24.37 0.08 2.89
C GLY A 188 23.64 -0.23 4.20
N LEU A 189 23.99 0.44 5.31
CA LEU A 189 23.34 0.26 6.62
C LEU A 189 21.93 0.83 6.62
N LEU A 190 21.74 2.02 6.05
CA LEU A 190 20.43 2.66 5.93
C LEU A 190 19.51 1.89 4.99
N LYS A 191 20.06 1.42 3.87
CA LYS A 191 19.35 0.57 2.91
C LYS A 191 18.88 -0.73 3.56
N ASN A 192 19.75 -1.42 4.28
CA ASN A 192 19.40 -2.67 4.97
C ASN A 192 18.37 -2.45 6.09
N TRP A 193 18.44 -1.33 6.80
CA TRP A 193 17.45 -1.00 7.83
C TRP A 193 16.07 -0.75 7.20
N ILE A 194 15.98 0.03 6.13
CA ILE A 194 14.72 0.30 5.42
C ILE A 194 14.15 -0.99 4.82
N VAL A 195 14.99 -1.83 4.19
CA VAL A 195 14.56 -3.11 3.63
C VAL A 195 14.00 -4.04 4.72
N ARG A 196 14.65 -4.16 5.88
CA ARG A 196 14.14 -4.94 7.01
C ARG A 196 12.80 -4.40 7.52
N GLN A 197 12.68 -3.07 7.64
CA GLN A 197 11.43 -2.44 8.05
C GLN A 197 10.30 -2.69 7.03
N ALA A 198 10.60 -2.65 5.74
CA ALA A 198 9.64 -2.93 4.67
C ALA A 198 9.23 -4.42 4.61
N MET A 199 10.13 -5.32 4.99
CA MET A 199 9.86 -6.77 5.02
C MET A 199 9.22 -7.25 6.34
N GLY A 200 9.02 -6.37 7.33
CA GLY A 200 8.40 -6.73 8.62
C GLY A 200 9.22 -7.73 9.46
N THR A 201 10.50 -7.92 9.15
CA THR A 201 11.39 -8.80 9.92
C THR A 201 12.02 -7.97 11.05
N HIS A 202 11.52 -8.19 12.26
CA HIS A 202 12.10 -7.68 13.52
C HIS A 202 13.09 -8.68 14.08
#